data_ec20a31b6c1e9f5e71b56ff02ac9757d
#
_entry.id   ec20a31b6c1e9f5e71b56ff02ac9757d
#
_cell.length_a   1.000
_cell.length_b   1.000
_cell.length_c   1.000
_cell.angle_alpha   90.00
_cell.angle_beta   90.00
_cell.angle_gamma   90.00
#
_symmetry.space_group_name_H-M   'P 1'
#
loop_
_entity.id
_entity.type
_entity.pdbx_description
1 polymer ?
#
loop_
_entity_poly.entity_id
_entity_poly.type
_entity_poly.pdbx_seq_one_letter_code
_entity_poly.pdbx_strand_id
1 'polypeptide(L)'
;MNGTVSMSLPEVHATAKALLLAQGFNQAHSDAIANTVTAAERDECRHHGLFRIPFYVSALLAGQASPDAEPTLTRLAPGIMKVDAHYGFSPLALERGDEPLAELAREQGIAALVVNNALNVAALWPEVERLAERGLVGFAYVSAAPYVAPAGGTKPLFGTNPMAFSWPRAGKPPLVFDQAASASARGEIQIRLRDGRELPEGWAIGPDGRPTTDPETALAGAQLPFGGVKGSSLALMVELLAGPLMGDALSFEAGERDKAATGAPCGGELIVAIDPARCIQNGNRAAQLAHAELLFEKILEQEGTRLPSDRRYQARARTAASGVTIPQSLFDTLQKFMKGQTVDRRPAYEGDALIRAAAGA
;
A
#
# COMPACT_ATOMS: atom_id res chain seq x y z
N MET A 1 -22.88 11.96 -17.67
CA MET A 1 -23.25 10.52 -17.71
C MET A 1 -22.03 9.75 -17.23
N ASN A 2 -22.09 9.21 -16.02
CA ASN A 2 -20.97 8.45 -15.45
C ASN A 2 -21.03 7.02 -15.97
N GLY A 3 -20.52 6.79 -17.22
CA GLY A 3 -20.37 5.46 -17.76
C GLY A 3 -19.32 4.65 -16.96
N THR A 4 -19.40 3.34 -17.05
CA THR A 4 -18.41 2.40 -16.50
C THR A 4 -17.96 1.43 -17.58
N VAL A 5 -16.74 0.91 -17.44
CA VAL A 5 -16.16 -0.12 -18.32
C VAL A 5 -15.92 -1.38 -17.50
N SER A 6 -16.38 -2.52 -18.00
CA SER A 6 -16.10 -3.82 -17.42
C SER A 6 -14.87 -4.43 -18.07
N MET A 7 -14.00 -5.04 -17.27
CA MET A 7 -12.77 -5.69 -17.70
C MET A 7 -12.59 -7.00 -16.93
N SER A 8 -12.13 -8.04 -17.61
CA SER A 8 -11.61 -9.24 -16.93
C SER A 8 -10.28 -8.95 -16.24
N LEU A 9 -9.88 -9.77 -15.28
CA LEU A 9 -8.57 -9.62 -14.62
C LEU A 9 -7.38 -9.73 -15.59
N PRO A 10 -7.39 -10.63 -16.58
CA PRO A 10 -6.36 -10.63 -17.63
C PRO A 10 -6.31 -9.34 -18.45
N GLU A 11 -7.46 -8.71 -18.77
CA GLU A 11 -7.50 -7.43 -19.47
C GLU A 11 -6.97 -6.29 -18.59
N VAL A 12 -7.24 -6.28 -17.30
CA VAL A 12 -6.65 -5.34 -16.33
C VAL A 12 -5.13 -5.43 -16.37
N HIS A 13 -4.60 -6.65 -16.22
CA HIS A 13 -3.15 -6.89 -16.25
C HIS A 13 -2.52 -6.45 -17.58
N ALA A 14 -3.08 -6.89 -18.70
CA ALA A 14 -2.57 -6.55 -20.02
C ALA A 14 -2.60 -5.04 -20.30
N THR A 15 -3.67 -4.35 -19.87
CA THR A 15 -3.82 -2.90 -20.00
C THR A 15 -2.77 -2.17 -19.16
N ALA A 16 -2.63 -2.54 -17.88
CA ALA A 16 -1.63 -1.93 -16.98
C ALA A 16 -0.21 -2.11 -17.53
N LYS A 17 0.16 -3.33 -17.92
CA LYS A 17 1.48 -3.65 -18.47
C LYS A 17 1.76 -2.90 -19.77
N ALA A 18 0.84 -2.94 -20.74
CA ALA A 18 1.02 -2.26 -22.03
C ALA A 18 1.19 -0.74 -21.86
N LEU A 19 0.42 -0.15 -20.93
CA LEU A 19 0.52 1.27 -20.62
C LEU A 19 1.88 1.62 -20.03
N LEU A 20 2.36 0.86 -19.04
CA LEU A 20 3.65 1.10 -18.39
C LEU A 20 4.81 0.99 -19.39
N LEU A 21 4.79 -0.04 -20.26
CA LEU A 21 5.77 -0.16 -21.34
C LEU A 21 5.73 1.04 -22.30
N ALA A 22 4.54 1.50 -22.69
CA ALA A 22 4.36 2.67 -23.56
C ALA A 22 4.89 3.97 -22.93
N GLN A 23 4.92 4.05 -21.60
CA GLN A 23 5.43 5.18 -20.84
C GLN A 23 6.94 5.06 -20.49
N GLY A 24 7.61 4.01 -20.96
CA GLY A 24 9.07 3.86 -20.83
C GLY A 24 9.55 3.04 -19.62
N PHE A 25 8.66 2.33 -18.93
CA PHE A 25 9.07 1.36 -17.94
C PHE A 25 9.68 0.13 -18.62
N ASN A 26 10.69 -0.49 -18.01
CA ASN A 26 11.19 -1.77 -18.48
C ASN A 26 10.17 -2.91 -18.23
N GLN A 27 10.44 -4.07 -18.82
CA GLN A 27 9.56 -5.24 -18.73
C GLN A 27 9.33 -5.69 -17.29
N ALA A 28 10.39 -5.73 -16.46
CA ALA A 28 10.34 -6.22 -15.09
C ALA A 28 9.45 -5.34 -14.18
N HIS A 29 9.65 -4.02 -14.23
CA HIS A 29 8.78 -3.07 -13.51
C HIS A 29 7.34 -3.12 -14.01
N SER A 30 7.15 -3.21 -15.34
CA SER A 30 5.81 -3.26 -15.92
C SER A 30 5.04 -4.50 -15.46
N ASP A 31 5.69 -5.67 -15.40
CA ASP A 31 5.08 -6.91 -14.91
C ASP A 31 4.77 -6.82 -13.41
N ALA A 32 5.74 -6.42 -12.58
CA ALA A 32 5.55 -6.34 -11.12
C ALA A 32 4.44 -5.35 -10.73
N ILE A 33 4.39 -4.18 -11.36
CA ILE A 33 3.33 -3.19 -11.12
C ILE A 33 1.98 -3.71 -11.63
N ALA A 34 1.92 -4.31 -12.82
CA ALA A 34 0.69 -4.88 -13.35
C ALA A 34 0.14 -6.01 -12.46
N ASN A 35 0.99 -6.88 -11.91
CA ASN A 35 0.62 -7.90 -10.92
C ASN A 35 -0.02 -7.27 -9.69
N THR A 36 0.62 -6.24 -9.12
CA THR A 36 0.15 -5.54 -7.91
C THR A 36 -1.18 -4.84 -8.13
N VAL A 37 -1.31 -4.10 -9.23
CA VAL A 37 -2.55 -3.39 -9.60
C VAL A 37 -3.69 -4.37 -9.87
N THR A 38 -3.42 -5.47 -10.57
CA THR A 38 -4.41 -6.50 -10.84
C THR A 38 -4.88 -7.20 -9.56
N ALA A 39 -3.97 -7.48 -8.62
CA ALA A 39 -4.33 -8.02 -7.31
C ALA A 39 -5.24 -7.05 -6.53
N ALA A 40 -4.98 -5.75 -6.61
CA ALA A 40 -5.80 -4.73 -5.98
C ALA A 40 -7.21 -4.64 -6.60
N GLU A 41 -7.34 -4.68 -7.92
CA GLU A 41 -8.64 -4.73 -8.61
C GLU A 41 -9.39 -6.03 -8.29
N ARG A 42 -8.70 -7.18 -8.33
CA ARG A 42 -9.26 -8.48 -7.93
C ARG A 42 -9.89 -8.45 -6.54
N ASP A 43 -9.23 -7.76 -5.62
CA ASP A 43 -9.62 -7.68 -4.21
C ASP A 43 -10.57 -6.50 -3.93
N GLU A 44 -11.07 -5.82 -4.98
CA GLU A 44 -11.92 -4.62 -4.92
C GLU A 44 -11.30 -3.46 -4.11
N CYS A 45 -9.97 -3.44 -4.00
CA CYS A 45 -9.22 -2.36 -3.37
C CYS A 45 -8.87 -1.27 -4.38
N ARG A 46 -9.89 -0.65 -4.96
CA ARG A 46 -9.85 0.22 -6.14
C ARG A 46 -8.85 1.37 -6.04
N HIS A 47 -8.63 1.90 -4.83
CA HIS A 47 -7.66 2.98 -4.60
C HIS A 47 -6.19 2.53 -4.70
N HIS A 48 -5.92 1.23 -4.82
CA HIS A 48 -4.61 0.64 -5.12
C HIS A 48 -4.58 -0.12 -6.46
N GLY A 49 -5.68 -0.13 -7.21
CA GLY A 49 -5.83 -0.72 -8.52
C GLY A 49 -5.36 0.20 -9.67
N LEU A 50 -6.03 0.13 -10.82
CA LEU A 50 -5.76 0.95 -12.01
C LEU A 50 -5.75 2.46 -11.72
N PHE A 51 -6.44 2.89 -10.68
CA PHE A 51 -6.40 4.27 -10.18
C PHE A 51 -4.97 4.74 -9.84
N ARG A 52 -4.04 3.83 -9.50
CA ARG A 52 -2.65 4.18 -9.17
C ARG A 52 -1.73 4.33 -10.37
N ILE A 53 -2.10 3.84 -11.53
CA ILE A 53 -1.24 3.93 -12.73
C ILE A 53 -0.77 5.37 -13.02
N PRO A 54 -1.63 6.41 -12.96
CA PRO A 54 -1.19 7.80 -13.13
C PRO A 54 -0.09 8.24 -12.17
N PHE A 55 -0.06 7.72 -10.92
CA PHE A 55 0.96 8.05 -9.92
C PHE A 55 2.33 7.45 -10.29
N TYR A 56 2.36 6.20 -10.74
CA TYR A 56 3.57 5.56 -11.25
C TYR A 56 4.15 6.34 -12.43
N VAL A 57 3.31 6.70 -13.40
CA VAL A 57 3.71 7.47 -14.57
C VAL A 57 4.18 8.88 -14.18
N SER A 58 3.49 9.55 -13.27
CA SER A 58 3.88 10.89 -12.80
C SER A 58 5.24 10.89 -12.13
N ALA A 59 5.53 9.90 -11.28
CA ALA A 59 6.83 9.78 -10.61
C ALA A 59 7.98 9.55 -11.62
N LEU A 60 7.72 8.73 -12.66
CA LEU A 60 8.67 8.52 -13.74
C LEU A 60 8.93 9.81 -14.52
N LEU A 61 7.88 10.49 -14.98
CA LEU A 61 7.98 11.74 -15.75
C LEU A 61 8.60 12.89 -14.95
N ALA A 62 8.47 12.87 -13.63
CA ALA A 62 9.11 13.83 -12.74
C ALA A 62 10.61 13.53 -12.50
N GLY A 63 11.12 12.40 -13.01
CA GLY A 63 12.49 11.96 -12.78
C GLY A 63 12.78 11.50 -11.34
N GLN A 64 11.75 11.14 -10.59
CA GLN A 64 11.88 10.59 -9.23
C GLN A 64 12.16 9.10 -9.24
N ALA A 65 11.65 8.39 -10.25
CA ALA A 65 11.81 6.94 -10.40
C ALA A 65 12.77 6.59 -11.53
N SER A 66 13.59 5.57 -11.32
CA SER A 66 14.39 4.93 -12.37
C SER A 66 13.57 3.83 -13.03
N PRO A 67 13.22 3.95 -14.33
CA PRO A 67 12.32 3.02 -15.01
C PRO A 67 12.96 1.66 -15.31
N ASP A 68 14.27 1.57 -15.22
CA ASP A 68 15.11 0.43 -15.53
C ASP A 68 15.96 -0.02 -14.31
N ALA A 69 15.63 0.48 -13.12
CA ALA A 69 16.32 0.10 -11.90
C ALA A 69 16.26 -1.42 -11.67
N GLU A 70 17.41 -2.03 -11.41
CA GLU A 70 17.52 -3.45 -11.05
C GLU A 70 17.75 -3.55 -9.53
N PRO A 71 16.76 -4.00 -8.75
CA PRO A 71 16.91 -4.14 -7.31
C PRO A 71 18.02 -5.12 -6.94
N THR A 72 18.86 -4.73 -5.98
CA THR A 72 19.98 -5.57 -5.50
C THR A 72 19.68 -6.14 -4.12
N LEU A 73 19.90 -7.45 -3.96
CA LEU A 73 19.69 -8.18 -2.72
C LEU A 73 21.03 -8.42 -1.99
N THR A 74 21.08 -8.11 -0.69
CA THR A 74 22.25 -8.30 0.15
C THR A 74 21.85 -8.87 1.51
N ARG A 75 22.61 -9.82 2.05
CA ARG A 75 22.45 -10.31 3.44
C ARG A 75 23.26 -9.41 4.38
N LEU A 76 22.60 -8.70 5.29
CA LEU A 76 23.26 -7.78 6.24
C LEU A 76 23.67 -8.47 7.54
N ALA A 77 22.87 -9.44 7.99
CA ALA A 77 23.08 -10.19 9.22
C ALA A 77 22.46 -11.60 9.09
N PRO A 78 22.68 -12.53 10.02
CA PRO A 78 22.11 -13.88 9.94
C PRO A 78 20.59 -13.90 9.68
N GLY A 79 19.82 -13.00 10.28
CA GLY A 79 18.37 -12.90 10.10
C GLY A 79 17.89 -11.68 9.30
N ILE A 80 18.78 -10.95 8.61
CA ILE A 80 18.41 -9.68 7.94
C ILE A 80 18.91 -9.68 6.49
N MET A 81 17.95 -9.51 5.57
CA MET A 81 18.18 -9.24 4.16
C MET A 81 17.86 -7.78 3.84
N LYS A 82 18.57 -7.21 2.89
CA LYS A 82 18.30 -5.88 2.32
C LYS A 82 18.08 -5.99 0.82
N VAL A 83 17.03 -5.31 0.33
CA VAL A 83 16.88 -4.98 -1.08
C VAL A 83 17.03 -3.47 -1.24
N ASP A 84 17.99 -3.05 -2.06
CA ASP A 84 18.07 -1.68 -2.53
C ASP A 84 17.33 -1.57 -3.86
N ALA A 85 16.27 -0.78 -3.91
CA ALA A 85 15.46 -0.60 -5.11
C ALA A 85 16.05 0.38 -6.12
N HIS A 86 17.16 1.07 -5.79
CA HIS A 86 17.84 2.04 -6.66
C HIS A 86 16.89 3.08 -7.26
N TYR A 87 15.95 3.59 -6.46
CA TYR A 87 14.88 4.51 -6.88
C TYR A 87 13.92 3.91 -7.91
N GLY A 88 13.83 2.57 -8.00
CA GLY A 88 12.75 1.87 -8.68
C GLY A 88 11.49 1.81 -7.82
N PHE A 89 10.45 1.17 -8.35
CA PHE A 89 9.20 0.98 -7.63
C PHE A 89 9.22 -0.28 -6.76
N SER A 90 8.60 -0.19 -5.58
CA SER A 90 8.57 -1.25 -4.57
C SER A 90 8.08 -2.61 -5.07
N PRO A 91 7.09 -2.76 -5.97
CA PRO A 91 6.64 -4.07 -6.40
C PRO A 91 7.76 -5.00 -6.90
N LEU A 92 8.69 -4.50 -7.73
CA LEU A 92 9.81 -5.32 -8.23
C LEU A 92 10.83 -5.64 -7.13
N ALA A 93 11.12 -4.67 -6.24
CA ALA A 93 12.02 -4.89 -5.11
C ALA A 93 11.48 -5.95 -4.14
N LEU A 94 10.18 -5.93 -3.89
CA LEU A 94 9.47 -6.89 -3.05
C LEU A 94 9.46 -8.30 -3.66
N GLU A 95 9.23 -8.42 -4.97
CA GLU A 95 9.33 -9.70 -5.68
C GLU A 95 10.74 -10.30 -5.56
N ARG A 96 11.80 -9.47 -5.61
CA ARG A 96 13.20 -9.93 -5.43
C ARG A 96 13.51 -10.41 -4.02
N GLY A 97 12.88 -9.82 -3.01
CA GLY A 97 13.12 -10.14 -1.59
C GLY A 97 12.23 -11.25 -1.01
N ASP A 98 11.11 -11.58 -1.66
CA ASP A 98 10.02 -12.39 -1.11
C ASP A 98 10.45 -13.85 -0.79
N GLU A 99 10.98 -14.59 -1.75
CA GLU A 99 11.47 -15.98 -1.51
C GLU A 99 12.70 -16.02 -0.59
N PRO A 100 13.74 -15.19 -0.78
CA PRO A 100 14.88 -15.14 0.14
C PRO A 100 14.49 -14.84 1.60
N LEU A 101 13.51 -13.97 1.84
CA LEU A 101 12.98 -13.69 3.18
C LEU A 101 12.33 -14.95 3.78
N ALA A 102 11.49 -15.64 2.99
CA ALA A 102 10.79 -16.82 3.45
C ALA A 102 11.75 -17.97 3.78
N GLU A 103 12.79 -18.18 2.97
CA GLU A 103 13.85 -19.17 3.22
C GLU A 103 14.63 -18.83 4.48
N LEU A 104 15.02 -17.57 4.64
CA LEU A 104 15.76 -17.10 5.80
C LEU A 104 14.93 -17.23 7.10
N ALA A 105 13.63 -16.96 7.06
CA ALA A 105 12.74 -17.14 8.20
C ALA A 105 12.63 -18.61 8.62
N ARG A 106 12.60 -19.55 7.66
CA ARG A 106 12.62 -21.00 7.97
C ARG A 106 13.96 -21.44 8.57
N GLU A 107 15.08 -20.87 8.09
CA GLU A 107 16.43 -21.15 8.59
C GLU A 107 16.60 -20.63 10.02
N GLN A 108 16.28 -19.35 10.24
CA GLN A 108 16.60 -18.63 11.48
C GLN A 108 15.45 -18.59 12.51
N GLY A 109 14.22 -18.97 12.12
CA GLY A 109 13.01 -18.86 12.94
C GLY A 109 12.31 -17.51 12.82
N ILE A 110 13.06 -16.42 12.67
CA ILE A 110 12.61 -15.08 12.38
C ILE A 110 13.59 -14.41 11.43
N ALA A 111 13.06 -13.67 10.44
CA ALA A 111 13.89 -12.90 9.52
C ALA A 111 13.21 -11.58 9.17
N ALA A 112 14.02 -10.59 8.80
CA ALA A 112 13.58 -9.30 8.31
C ALA A 112 14.11 -9.02 6.90
N LEU A 113 13.27 -8.42 6.07
CA LEU A 113 13.62 -7.82 4.80
C LEU A 113 13.52 -6.30 4.94
N VAL A 114 14.61 -5.62 4.68
CA VAL A 114 14.72 -4.17 4.63
C VAL A 114 14.73 -3.75 3.17
N VAL A 115 13.74 -2.97 2.73
CA VAL A 115 13.67 -2.42 1.38
C VAL A 115 13.96 -0.93 1.45
N ASN A 116 15.01 -0.48 0.77
CA ASN A 116 15.44 0.93 0.74
C ASN A 116 15.32 1.54 -0.65
N ASN A 117 15.28 2.87 -0.69
CA ASN A 117 15.27 3.66 -1.92
C ASN A 117 14.16 3.23 -2.89
N ALA A 118 13.00 2.85 -2.36
CA ALA A 118 11.85 2.39 -3.15
C ALA A 118 10.77 3.46 -3.21
N LEU A 119 10.17 3.66 -4.39
CA LEU A 119 8.95 4.44 -4.52
C LEU A 119 7.76 3.52 -4.26
N ASN A 120 6.96 3.83 -3.22
CA ASN A 120 5.85 2.99 -2.81
C ASN A 120 4.51 3.71 -3.00
N VAL A 121 3.61 3.11 -3.79
CA VAL A 121 2.22 3.54 -4.00
C VAL A 121 1.25 2.35 -3.91
N ALA A 122 1.73 1.19 -3.49
CA ALA A 122 0.97 -0.06 -3.36
C ALA A 122 0.34 -0.21 -1.97
N ALA A 123 -0.46 -1.25 -1.80
CA ALA A 123 -0.97 -1.71 -0.52
C ALA A 123 -0.05 -2.79 0.06
N LEU A 124 -0.11 -3.05 1.36
CA LEU A 124 0.81 -3.95 2.05
C LEU A 124 0.32 -5.40 2.20
N TRP A 125 -0.97 -5.67 1.98
CA TRP A 125 -1.45 -7.05 2.22
C TRP A 125 -0.82 -8.11 1.31
N PRO A 126 -0.40 -7.83 0.05
CA PRO A 126 0.15 -8.88 -0.82
C PRO A 126 1.44 -9.49 -0.27
N GLU A 127 2.30 -8.68 0.36
CA GLU A 127 3.60 -9.09 0.91
C GLU A 127 3.40 -10.10 2.04
N VAL A 128 2.55 -9.74 3.00
CA VAL A 128 2.30 -10.60 4.16
C VAL A 128 1.41 -11.79 3.81
N GLU A 129 0.51 -11.67 2.83
CA GLU A 129 -0.32 -12.78 2.37
C GLU A 129 0.53 -13.89 1.77
N ARG A 130 1.51 -13.56 0.89
CA ARG A 130 2.46 -14.52 0.33
C ARG A 130 3.25 -15.27 1.41
N LEU A 131 3.66 -14.60 2.47
CA LEU A 131 4.32 -15.24 3.61
C LEU A 131 3.39 -16.24 4.30
N ALA A 132 2.13 -15.87 4.54
CA ALA A 132 1.15 -16.74 5.19
C ALA A 132 0.74 -17.94 4.30
N GLU A 133 0.66 -17.77 2.99
CA GLU A 133 0.46 -18.87 2.03
C GLU A 133 1.61 -19.90 2.09
N ARG A 134 2.83 -19.44 2.44
CA ARG A 134 4.00 -20.31 2.68
C ARG A 134 4.09 -20.84 4.11
N GLY A 135 3.09 -20.58 4.95
CA GLY A 135 2.99 -21.04 6.33
C GLY A 135 3.79 -20.22 7.34
N LEU A 136 4.17 -18.99 7.00
CA LEU A 136 4.88 -18.05 7.86
C LEU A 136 3.91 -16.99 8.40
N VAL A 137 4.19 -16.45 9.59
CA VAL A 137 3.53 -15.24 10.08
C VAL A 137 4.26 -14.05 9.50
N GLY A 138 3.51 -13.09 8.93
CA GLY A 138 4.05 -11.92 8.28
C GLY A 138 3.66 -10.61 8.94
N PHE A 139 4.58 -9.65 8.98
CA PHE A 139 4.34 -8.25 9.30
C PHE A 139 4.97 -7.38 8.22
N ALA A 140 4.32 -6.27 7.87
CA ALA A 140 4.90 -5.26 6.99
C ALA A 140 4.60 -3.87 7.51
N TYR A 141 5.56 -2.95 7.31
CA TYR A 141 5.53 -1.56 7.74
C TYR A 141 6.16 -0.69 6.66
N VAL A 142 5.47 0.36 6.22
CA VAL A 142 6.00 1.30 5.24
C VAL A 142 5.67 2.74 5.64
N SER A 143 6.64 3.63 5.47
CA SER A 143 6.39 5.07 5.56
C SER A 143 5.70 5.57 4.29
N ALA A 144 4.93 6.66 4.42
CA ALA A 144 4.19 7.27 3.32
C ALA A 144 4.44 8.77 3.27
N ALA A 145 3.91 9.48 2.26
CA ALA A 145 4.00 10.94 2.22
C ALA A 145 3.31 11.58 3.46
N PRO A 146 3.80 12.75 3.93
CA PRO A 146 3.36 13.36 5.18
C PRO A 146 1.96 13.98 5.04
N TYR A 147 0.94 13.24 5.42
CA TYR A 147 -0.46 13.66 5.35
C TYR A 147 -1.15 13.70 6.70
N VAL A 148 -0.54 13.15 7.76
CA VAL A 148 -1.19 12.93 9.06
C VAL A 148 -0.57 13.83 10.12
N ALA A 149 -1.39 14.60 10.84
CA ALA A 149 -0.94 15.35 11.99
C ALA A 149 -0.74 14.41 13.20
N PRO A 150 0.31 14.58 14.00
CA PRO A 150 0.41 13.92 15.30
C PRO A 150 -0.79 14.25 16.19
N ALA A 151 -1.13 13.37 17.14
CA ALA A 151 -2.21 13.64 18.08
C ALA A 151 -1.96 14.95 18.85
N GLY A 152 -2.92 15.88 18.78
CA GLY A 152 -2.81 17.24 19.33
C GLY A 152 -2.10 18.24 18.42
N GLY A 153 -1.47 17.80 17.33
CA GLY A 153 -0.89 18.66 16.30
C GLY A 153 -1.92 19.09 15.26
N THR A 154 -1.56 20.11 14.49
CA THR A 154 -2.42 20.67 13.43
C THR A 154 -1.78 20.65 12.05
N LYS A 155 -0.55 20.18 11.93
CA LYS A 155 0.19 20.15 10.67
C LYS A 155 0.56 18.71 10.30
N PRO A 156 0.54 18.34 9.00
CA PRO A 156 1.04 17.04 8.55
C PRO A 156 2.51 16.83 8.93
N LEU A 157 2.82 15.65 9.44
CA LEU A 157 4.18 15.23 9.80
C LEU A 157 4.41 13.76 9.46
N PHE A 158 3.49 12.88 9.89
CA PHE A 158 3.54 11.46 9.60
C PHE A 158 2.90 11.16 8.25
N GLY A 159 3.32 10.08 7.64
CA GLY A 159 2.57 9.44 6.59
C GLY A 159 1.28 8.79 7.12
N THR A 160 0.49 8.21 6.24
CA THR A 160 -0.61 7.31 6.64
C THR A 160 -0.08 6.04 7.32
N ASN A 161 1.21 5.76 7.16
CA ASN A 161 2.02 4.77 7.84
C ASN A 161 1.29 3.46 8.06
N PRO A 162 0.98 2.74 6.97
CA PRO A 162 0.24 1.51 7.07
C PRO A 162 1.10 0.39 7.66
N MET A 163 0.40 -0.53 8.29
CA MET A 163 0.93 -1.80 8.77
C MET A 163 0.07 -2.95 8.28
N ALA A 164 0.68 -4.07 7.98
CA ALA A 164 0.00 -5.30 7.63
C ALA A 164 0.45 -6.46 8.51
N PHE A 165 -0.45 -7.40 8.70
CA PHE A 165 -0.21 -8.63 9.44
C PHE A 165 -0.88 -9.80 8.73
N SER A 166 -0.23 -10.97 8.78
CA SER A 166 -0.83 -12.21 8.30
C SER A 166 -0.57 -13.37 9.25
N TRP A 167 -1.57 -14.28 9.29
CA TRP A 167 -1.50 -15.53 10.00
C TRP A 167 -1.86 -16.69 9.06
N PRO A 168 -1.02 -17.73 8.91
CA PRO A 168 -1.31 -18.89 8.10
C PRO A 168 -2.44 -19.72 8.70
N ARG A 169 -3.28 -20.31 7.87
CA ARG A 169 -4.39 -21.19 8.28
C ARG A 169 -4.36 -22.50 7.52
N ALA A 170 -4.60 -23.60 8.21
CA ALA A 170 -4.60 -24.93 7.59
C ALA A 170 -5.80 -25.15 6.68
N GLY A 171 -5.59 -25.33 5.38
CA GLY A 171 -6.64 -25.62 4.41
C GLY A 171 -7.67 -24.49 4.20
N LYS A 172 -7.40 -23.28 4.70
CA LYS A 172 -8.20 -22.08 4.55
C LYS A 172 -7.34 -20.91 4.06
N PRO A 173 -7.92 -19.88 3.42
CA PRO A 173 -7.18 -18.66 3.10
C PRO A 173 -6.58 -18.03 4.36
N PRO A 174 -5.40 -17.43 4.31
CA PRO A 174 -4.75 -16.79 5.46
C PRO A 174 -5.65 -15.70 6.10
N LEU A 175 -5.49 -15.48 7.40
CA LEU A 175 -5.99 -14.24 7.99
C LEU A 175 -5.00 -13.13 7.66
N VAL A 176 -5.50 -12.03 7.07
CA VAL A 176 -4.65 -10.90 6.67
C VAL A 176 -5.37 -9.60 6.97
N PHE A 177 -4.73 -8.66 7.64
CA PHE A 177 -5.20 -7.28 7.65
C PHE A 177 -4.09 -6.33 7.20
N ASP A 178 -4.52 -5.21 6.64
CA ASP A 178 -3.71 -4.10 6.17
C ASP A 178 -4.49 -2.84 6.53
N GLN A 179 -3.89 -1.96 7.30
CA GLN A 179 -4.53 -0.77 7.81
C GLN A 179 -3.56 0.40 7.95
N ALA A 180 -4.03 1.61 7.61
CA ALA A 180 -3.30 2.84 7.89
C ALA A 180 -3.30 3.15 9.39
N ALA A 181 -2.28 3.88 9.86
CA ALA A 181 -2.29 4.50 11.19
C ALA A 181 -3.17 5.78 11.24
N SER A 182 -3.62 6.27 10.09
CA SER A 182 -4.60 7.35 9.95
C SER A 182 -6.04 6.84 10.06
N ALA A 183 -6.98 7.76 10.35
CA ALA A 183 -8.41 7.45 10.42
C ALA A 183 -9.00 6.96 9.09
N SER A 184 -8.37 7.32 7.97
CA SER A 184 -8.74 6.84 6.63
C SER A 184 -7.52 6.79 5.70
N ALA A 185 -7.63 6.04 4.60
CA ALA A 185 -6.67 6.16 3.50
C ALA A 185 -6.86 7.50 2.76
N ARG A 186 -5.75 8.14 2.34
CA ARG A 186 -5.85 9.37 1.53
C ARG A 186 -6.62 9.16 0.23
N GLY A 187 -6.44 8.00 -0.41
CA GLY A 187 -7.20 7.64 -1.61
C GLY A 187 -8.71 7.55 -1.39
N GLU A 188 -9.17 7.18 -0.19
CA GLU A 188 -10.60 7.19 0.14
C GLU A 188 -11.15 8.63 0.21
N ILE A 189 -10.37 9.58 0.76
CA ILE A 189 -10.75 11.00 0.77
C ILE A 189 -10.85 11.53 -0.67
N GLN A 190 -9.90 11.19 -1.53
CA GLN A 190 -9.90 11.55 -2.95
C GLN A 190 -11.12 10.97 -3.69
N ILE A 191 -11.47 9.71 -3.40
CA ILE A 191 -12.67 9.08 -3.99
C ILE A 191 -13.94 9.79 -3.52
N ARG A 192 -14.04 10.17 -2.24
CA ARG A 192 -15.19 10.91 -1.72
C ARG A 192 -15.31 12.30 -2.34
N LEU A 193 -14.19 13.00 -2.54
CA LEU A 193 -14.18 14.27 -3.27
C LEU A 193 -14.73 14.09 -4.70
N ARG A 194 -14.22 13.12 -5.44
CA ARG A 194 -14.71 12.80 -6.80
C ARG A 194 -16.21 12.52 -6.82
N ASP A 195 -16.69 11.78 -5.82
CA ASP A 195 -18.08 11.31 -5.76
C ASP A 195 -19.03 12.35 -5.11
N GLY A 196 -18.51 13.53 -4.70
CA GLY A 196 -19.28 14.57 -4.04
C GLY A 196 -19.83 14.15 -2.67
N ARG A 197 -19.10 13.31 -1.93
CA ARG A 197 -19.50 12.77 -0.63
C ARG A 197 -18.67 13.36 0.49
N GLU A 198 -19.31 13.73 1.59
CA GLU A 198 -18.64 14.19 2.80
C GLU A 198 -17.83 13.09 3.48
N LEU A 199 -16.84 13.51 4.29
CA LEU A 199 -16.08 12.64 5.18
C LEU A 199 -16.85 12.39 6.47
N PRO A 200 -16.65 11.22 7.11
CA PRO A 200 -17.01 11.07 8.51
C PRO A 200 -16.26 12.06 9.40
N GLU A 201 -16.88 12.47 10.50
CA GLU A 201 -16.22 13.26 11.53
C GLU A 201 -14.97 12.55 12.09
N GLY A 202 -13.97 13.35 12.48
CA GLY A 202 -12.73 12.81 13.07
C GLY A 202 -11.74 12.23 12.08
N TRP A 203 -11.94 12.39 10.76
CA TRP A 203 -10.99 11.94 9.75
C TRP A 203 -9.91 12.97 9.44
N ALA A 204 -10.26 14.26 9.49
CA ALA A 204 -9.36 15.32 9.07
C ALA A 204 -9.62 16.65 9.75
N ILE A 205 -8.62 17.52 9.63
CA ILE A 205 -8.68 18.96 9.96
C ILE A 205 -8.31 19.77 8.73
N GLY A 206 -8.88 20.98 8.64
CA GLY A 206 -8.53 21.93 7.60
C GLY A 206 -7.16 22.59 7.83
N PRO A 207 -6.70 23.46 6.89
CA PRO A 207 -5.47 24.23 7.04
C PRO A 207 -5.46 25.15 8.27
N ASP A 208 -6.64 25.53 8.77
CA ASP A 208 -6.83 26.31 9.99
C ASP A 208 -6.75 25.49 11.29
N GLY A 209 -6.52 24.16 11.17
CA GLY A 209 -6.46 23.24 12.29
C GLY A 209 -7.80 22.82 12.87
N ARG A 210 -8.94 23.24 12.28
CA ARG A 210 -10.28 22.86 12.74
C ARG A 210 -10.78 21.57 12.07
N PRO A 211 -11.60 20.79 12.78
CA PRO A 211 -12.22 19.60 12.19
C PRO A 211 -13.01 19.94 10.93
N THR A 212 -12.94 19.06 9.93
CA THR A 212 -13.69 19.20 8.67
C THR A 212 -14.25 17.88 8.20
N THR A 213 -15.44 17.91 7.58
CA THR A 213 -16.03 16.81 6.82
C THR A 213 -15.98 17.05 5.31
N ASP A 214 -15.52 18.25 4.89
CA ASP A 214 -15.32 18.57 3.48
C ASP A 214 -14.03 17.94 2.95
N PRO A 215 -14.10 17.05 1.92
CA PRO A 215 -12.94 16.36 1.39
C PRO A 215 -11.86 17.29 0.80
N GLU A 216 -12.27 18.41 0.18
CA GLU A 216 -11.34 19.36 -0.43
C GLU A 216 -10.53 20.07 0.66
N THR A 217 -11.19 20.60 1.67
CA THR A 217 -10.56 21.18 2.87
C THR A 217 -9.66 20.20 3.59
N ALA A 218 -10.07 18.92 3.70
CA ALA A 218 -9.28 17.86 4.31
C ALA A 218 -7.98 17.53 3.54
N LEU A 219 -8.04 17.55 2.21
CA LEU A 219 -6.86 17.32 1.35
C LEU A 219 -5.88 18.48 1.42
N ALA A 220 -6.36 19.72 1.64
CA ALA A 220 -5.53 20.89 1.85
C ALA A 220 -4.97 21.00 3.29
N GLY A 221 -5.57 20.32 4.25
CA GLY A 221 -5.17 20.28 5.66
C GLY A 221 -4.40 19.01 6.02
N ALA A 222 -4.82 18.36 7.12
CA ALA A 222 -4.19 17.13 7.60
C ALA A 222 -5.23 16.08 7.95
N GLN A 223 -4.87 14.80 7.69
CA GLN A 223 -5.61 13.67 8.23
C GLN A 223 -5.32 13.51 9.73
N LEU A 224 -6.22 12.87 10.44
CA LEU A 224 -6.05 12.53 11.84
C LEU A 224 -5.65 11.05 12.02
N PRO A 225 -4.90 10.70 13.06
CA PRO A 225 -4.61 9.30 13.37
C PRO A 225 -5.87 8.61 13.90
N PHE A 226 -6.05 7.32 13.61
CA PHE A 226 -7.18 6.58 14.16
C PHE A 226 -7.09 6.49 15.69
N GLY A 227 -8.21 6.66 16.39
CA GLY A 227 -8.23 6.61 17.86
C GLY A 227 -7.27 7.59 18.55
N GLY A 228 -6.94 8.71 17.91
CA GLY A 228 -6.13 9.79 18.47
C GLY A 228 -4.70 9.37 18.83
N VAL A 229 -4.34 9.44 20.12
CA VAL A 229 -2.99 9.12 20.62
C VAL A 229 -2.55 7.70 20.27
N LYS A 230 -3.47 6.72 20.25
CA LYS A 230 -3.11 5.32 19.93
C LYS A 230 -2.62 5.18 18.48
N GLY A 231 -3.37 5.72 17.52
CA GLY A 231 -2.96 5.73 16.12
C GLY A 231 -1.70 6.56 15.88
N SER A 232 -1.55 7.70 16.60
CA SER A 232 -0.34 8.53 16.52
C SER A 232 0.91 7.78 17.01
N SER A 233 0.79 6.96 18.06
CA SER A 233 1.89 6.12 18.55
C SER A 233 2.26 5.02 17.55
N LEU A 234 1.27 4.44 16.87
CA LEU A 234 1.53 3.47 15.80
C LEU A 234 2.16 4.13 14.58
N ALA A 235 1.72 5.34 14.19
CA ALA A 235 2.36 6.10 13.14
C ALA A 235 3.83 6.38 13.45
N LEU A 236 4.14 6.82 14.67
CA LEU A 236 5.51 7.03 15.14
C LEU A 236 6.34 5.73 15.09
N MET A 237 5.77 4.60 15.52
CA MET A 237 6.45 3.30 15.43
C MET A 237 6.83 2.97 13.98
N VAL A 238 5.90 3.16 13.03
CA VAL A 238 6.18 2.89 11.62
C VAL A 238 7.24 3.84 11.07
N GLU A 239 7.21 5.15 11.41
CA GLU A 239 8.29 6.08 11.06
C GLU A 239 9.66 5.57 11.47
N LEU A 240 9.78 5.10 12.71
CA LEU A 240 11.07 4.62 13.25
C LEU A 240 11.52 3.32 12.59
N LEU A 241 10.58 2.41 12.28
CA LEU A 241 10.88 1.12 11.66
C LEU A 241 11.21 1.25 10.17
N ALA A 242 10.46 2.06 9.44
CA ALA A 242 10.60 2.22 7.98
C ALA A 242 11.60 3.33 7.58
N GLY A 243 12.02 4.17 8.50
CA GLY A 243 12.98 5.24 8.29
C GLY A 243 14.33 4.96 8.98
N PRO A 244 14.58 5.52 10.19
CA PRO A 244 15.90 5.49 10.84
C PRO A 244 16.45 4.09 11.09
N LEU A 245 15.62 3.09 11.42
CA LEU A 245 16.07 1.72 11.67
C LEU A 245 16.85 1.15 10.48
N MET A 246 16.42 1.48 9.28
CA MET A 246 17.01 0.94 8.05
C MET A 246 17.81 1.99 7.26
N GLY A 247 18.00 3.19 7.82
CA GLY A 247 18.75 4.28 7.18
C GLY A 247 18.03 4.87 5.98
N ASP A 248 16.69 4.93 6.01
CA ASP A 248 15.86 5.54 4.98
C ASP A 248 15.13 6.79 5.49
N ALA A 249 14.37 7.45 4.62
CA ALA A 249 13.72 8.71 4.89
C ALA A 249 12.52 8.57 5.85
N LEU A 250 12.36 9.54 6.74
CA LEU A 250 11.11 9.80 7.44
C LEU A 250 10.07 10.37 6.47
N SER A 251 8.78 10.26 6.80
CA SER A 251 7.70 10.72 5.93
C SER A 251 7.84 12.20 5.54
N PHE A 252 8.20 13.09 6.47
CA PHE A 252 8.36 14.50 6.14
C PHE A 252 9.55 14.74 5.20
N GLU A 253 10.65 14.01 5.35
CA GLU A 253 11.81 14.09 4.45
C GLU A 253 11.46 13.55 3.04
N ALA A 254 10.68 12.46 2.97
CA ALA A 254 10.18 11.94 1.70
C ALA A 254 9.27 12.97 1.01
N GLY A 255 8.44 13.68 1.77
CA GLY A 255 7.61 14.79 1.26
C GLY A 255 8.43 15.95 0.72
N GLU A 256 9.52 16.36 1.41
CA GLU A 256 10.44 17.41 0.95
C GLU A 256 11.18 17.01 -0.34
N ARG A 257 11.42 15.72 -0.54
CA ARG A 257 12.04 15.18 -1.77
C ARG A 257 11.05 15.12 -2.94
N ASP A 258 9.76 14.94 -2.70
CA ASP A 258 8.69 14.90 -3.73
C ASP A 258 8.28 16.30 -4.17
N LYS A 259 9.25 17.07 -4.71
CA LYS A 259 9.03 18.45 -5.19
C LYS A 259 7.97 18.58 -6.27
N ALA A 260 7.72 17.52 -7.00
CA ALA A 260 6.71 17.47 -8.06
C ALA A 260 5.32 17.09 -7.54
N ALA A 261 5.18 16.81 -6.22
CA ALA A 261 3.95 16.37 -5.57
C ALA A 261 3.29 15.19 -6.31
N THR A 262 4.11 14.20 -6.69
CA THR A 262 3.65 13.04 -7.46
C THR A 262 2.80 12.10 -6.62
N GLY A 263 2.91 12.20 -5.28
CA GLY A 263 2.25 11.30 -4.34
C GLY A 263 2.84 9.89 -4.29
N ALA A 264 4.03 9.70 -4.88
CA ALA A 264 4.81 8.47 -4.81
C ALA A 264 6.06 8.72 -3.93
N PRO A 265 5.95 8.61 -2.60
CA PRO A 265 7.06 8.85 -1.71
C PRO A 265 8.16 7.81 -1.93
N CYS A 266 9.41 8.26 -1.88
CA CYS A 266 10.57 7.38 -1.80
C CYS A 266 10.92 7.17 -0.34
N GLY A 267 10.86 5.93 0.14
CA GLY A 267 11.12 5.60 1.54
C GLY A 267 11.32 4.10 1.75
N GLY A 268 11.50 3.73 3.02
CA GLY A 268 11.77 2.36 3.40
C GLY A 268 10.51 1.54 3.67
N GLU A 269 10.65 0.23 3.51
CA GLU A 269 9.66 -0.77 3.91
C GLU A 269 10.34 -1.90 4.67
N LEU A 270 9.80 -2.24 5.85
CA LEU A 270 10.25 -3.35 6.66
C LEU A 270 9.23 -4.49 6.59
N ILE A 271 9.69 -5.69 6.22
CA ILE A 271 8.88 -6.89 6.30
C ILE A 271 9.55 -7.87 7.26
N VAL A 272 8.76 -8.45 8.18
CA VAL A 272 9.23 -9.47 9.12
C VAL A 272 8.46 -10.75 8.91
N ALA A 273 9.18 -11.85 8.77
CA ALA A 273 8.63 -13.20 8.64
C ALA A 273 9.03 -14.05 9.85
N ILE A 274 8.07 -14.81 10.41
CA ILE A 274 8.31 -15.71 11.53
C ILE A 274 7.84 -17.12 11.16
N ASP A 275 8.69 -18.12 11.37
CA ASP A 275 8.27 -19.53 11.25
C ASP A 275 7.63 -20.01 12.56
N PRO A 276 6.31 -20.26 12.58
CA PRO A 276 5.65 -20.75 13.79
C PRO A 276 6.26 -22.03 14.36
N ALA A 277 6.75 -22.91 13.49
CA ALA A 277 7.35 -24.18 13.91
C ALA A 277 8.64 -24.02 14.73
N ARG A 278 9.31 -22.87 14.58
CA ARG A 278 10.53 -22.53 15.36
C ARG A 278 10.23 -21.86 16.71
N CYS A 279 8.98 -21.45 16.94
CA CYS A 279 8.58 -20.75 18.17
C CYS A 279 8.25 -21.71 19.34
N ILE A 280 8.14 -23.00 19.09
CA ILE A 280 7.85 -24.00 20.14
C ILE A 280 8.80 -25.19 20.05
N GLN A 281 9.04 -25.80 21.22
CA GLN A 281 9.77 -27.04 21.31
C GLN A 281 9.02 -28.16 20.57
N ASN A 282 9.70 -28.95 19.75
CA ASN A 282 9.14 -30.02 18.90
C ASN A 282 8.23 -29.58 17.72
N GLY A 283 8.19 -28.30 17.40
CA GLY A 283 7.78 -27.77 16.10
C GLY A 283 6.43 -28.23 15.51
N ASN A 284 5.38 -28.38 16.32
CA ASN A 284 4.07 -28.80 15.81
C ASN A 284 3.26 -27.62 15.27
N ARG A 285 3.59 -27.15 14.04
CA ARG A 285 2.86 -26.09 13.35
C ARG A 285 1.37 -26.39 13.24
N ALA A 286 0.98 -27.64 12.95
CA ALA A 286 -0.44 -27.99 12.79
C ALA A 286 -1.24 -27.73 14.06
N ALA A 287 -0.68 -28.05 15.23
CA ALA A 287 -1.32 -27.76 16.52
C ALA A 287 -1.45 -26.26 16.79
N GLN A 288 -0.43 -25.46 16.44
CA GLN A 288 -0.50 -23.99 16.56
C GLN A 288 -1.60 -23.40 15.68
N LEU A 289 -1.69 -23.82 14.43
CA LEU A 289 -2.72 -23.33 13.50
C LEU A 289 -4.12 -23.76 13.98
N ALA A 290 -4.30 -25.00 14.43
CA ALA A 290 -5.56 -25.47 15.00
C ALA A 290 -5.96 -24.71 16.27
N HIS A 291 -5.00 -24.35 17.12
CA HIS A 291 -5.28 -23.55 18.32
C HIS A 291 -5.76 -22.14 17.96
N ALA A 292 -5.19 -21.51 16.91
CA ALA A 292 -5.66 -20.21 16.44
C ALA A 292 -7.08 -20.26 15.86
N GLU A 293 -7.48 -21.37 15.22
CA GLU A 293 -8.85 -21.54 14.71
C GLU A 293 -9.88 -21.48 15.82
N LEU A 294 -9.59 -21.93 17.04
CA LEU A 294 -10.51 -21.79 18.17
C LEU A 294 -10.87 -20.32 18.46
N LEU A 295 -9.89 -19.41 18.37
CA LEU A 295 -10.15 -17.97 18.50
C LEU A 295 -11.01 -17.45 17.35
N PHE A 296 -10.71 -17.85 16.11
CA PHE A 296 -11.47 -17.40 14.95
C PHE A 296 -12.92 -17.89 14.99
N GLU A 297 -13.17 -19.13 15.44
CA GLU A 297 -14.50 -19.66 15.65
C GLU A 297 -15.26 -18.85 16.72
N LYS A 298 -14.62 -18.53 17.84
CA LYS A 298 -15.22 -17.70 18.90
C LYS A 298 -15.56 -16.28 18.45
N ILE A 299 -14.78 -15.70 17.53
CA ILE A 299 -15.13 -14.42 16.93
C ILE A 299 -16.39 -14.58 16.06
N LEU A 300 -16.42 -15.62 15.21
CA LEU A 300 -17.50 -15.84 14.26
C LEU A 300 -18.81 -16.34 14.90
N GLU A 301 -18.76 -16.88 16.14
CA GLU A 301 -19.96 -17.18 16.93
C GLU A 301 -20.76 -15.91 17.31
N GLN A 302 -20.14 -14.74 17.28
CA GLN A 302 -20.79 -13.47 17.61
C GLN A 302 -21.48 -12.89 16.38
N GLU A 303 -22.76 -12.61 16.47
CA GLU A 303 -23.55 -12.04 15.38
C GLU A 303 -22.95 -10.73 14.85
N GLY A 304 -22.89 -10.59 13.55
CA GLY A 304 -22.36 -9.39 12.86
C GLY A 304 -20.84 -9.32 12.78
N THR A 305 -20.10 -10.29 13.36
CA THR A 305 -18.64 -10.30 13.26
C THR A 305 -18.16 -10.95 11.95
N ARG A 306 -16.93 -10.72 11.61
CA ARG A 306 -16.18 -11.34 10.50
C ARG A 306 -14.69 -11.32 10.81
N LEU A 307 -13.94 -12.18 10.17
CA LEU A 307 -12.50 -12.10 10.22
C LEU A 307 -11.96 -11.02 9.26
N PRO A 308 -10.83 -10.41 9.58
CA PRO A 308 -10.06 -9.63 8.60
C PRO A 308 -9.87 -10.42 7.30
N SER A 309 -9.92 -9.74 6.16
CA SER A 309 -9.86 -10.28 4.79
C SER A 309 -11.08 -11.05 4.27
N ASP A 310 -12.07 -11.42 5.04
CA ASP A 310 -13.25 -12.15 4.52
C ASP A 310 -13.91 -11.44 3.33
N ARG A 311 -14.03 -10.09 3.41
CA ARG A 311 -14.56 -9.29 2.29
C ARG A 311 -13.67 -9.38 1.06
N ARG A 312 -12.36 -9.40 1.24
CA ARG A 312 -11.37 -9.50 0.15
C ARG A 312 -11.48 -10.85 -0.55
N TYR A 313 -11.59 -11.95 0.19
CA TYR A 313 -11.77 -13.28 -0.40
C TYR A 313 -13.12 -13.42 -1.10
N GLN A 314 -14.19 -12.81 -0.58
CA GLN A 314 -15.47 -12.73 -1.27
C GLN A 314 -15.34 -11.91 -2.57
N ALA A 315 -14.60 -10.81 -2.56
CA ALA A 315 -14.32 -10.02 -3.75
C ALA A 315 -13.60 -10.84 -4.82
N ARG A 316 -12.57 -11.62 -4.45
CA ARG A 316 -11.84 -12.52 -5.37
C ARG A 316 -12.77 -13.51 -6.07
N ALA A 317 -13.72 -14.09 -5.33
CA ALA A 317 -14.69 -15.00 -5.93
C ALA A 317 -15.60 -14.28 -6.95
N ARG A 318 -16.05 -13.06 -6.63
CA ARG A 318 -16.88 -12.26 -7.53
C ARG A 318 -16.12 -11.83 -8.77
N THR A 319 -14.95 -11.23 -8.59
CA THR A 319 -14.16 -10.66 -9.70
C THR A 319 -13.57 -11.73 -10.62
N ALA A 320 -13.30 -12.92 -10.09
CA ALA A 320 -12.92 -14.07 -10.92
C ALA A 320 -14.04 -14.48 -11.89
N ALA A 321 -15.29 -14.36 -11.47
CA ALA A 321 -16.47 -14.74 -12.26
C ALA A 321 -16.97 -13.62 -13.18
N SER A 322 -16.98 -12.35 -12.70
CA SER A 322 -17.62 -11.22 -13.39
C SER A 322 -16.65 -10.14 -13.88
N GLY A 323 -15.37 -10.27 -13.59
CA GLY A 323 -14.39 -9.20 -13.83
C GLY A 323 -14.58 -8.02 -12.87
N VAL A 324 -14.00 -6.89 -13.23
CA VAL A 324 -14.03 -5.63 -12.46
C VAL A 324 -14.67 -4.53 -13.28
N THR A 325 -15.18 -3.51 -12.61
CA THR A 325 -15.80 -2.35 -13.24
C THR A 325 -15.08 -1.07 -12.81
N ILE A 326 -14.60 -0.29 -13.76
CA ILE A 326 -13.92 0.97 -13.52
C ILE A 326 -14.73 2.15 -14.12
N PRO A 327 -14.58 3.38 -13.60
CA PRO A 327 -15.17 4.57 -14.19
C PRO A 327 -14.69 4.80 -15.63
N GLN A 328 -15.57 5.24 -16.54
CA GLN A 328 -15.22 5.59 -17.92
C GLN A 328 -14.12 6.65 -17.97
N SER A 329 -14.18 7.66 -17.08
CA SER A 329 -13.16 8.72 -17.02
C SER A 329 -11.76 8.19 -16.68
N LEU A 330 -11.66 7.18 -15.82
CA LEU A 330 -10.38 6.51 -15.54
C LEU A 330 -9.91 5.74 -16.77
N PHE A 331 -10.79 4.97 -17.41
CA PHE A 331 -10.47 4.23 -18.64
C PHE A 331 -9.96 5.14 -19.75
N ASP A 332 -10.63 6.28 -19.98
CA ASP A 332 -10.23 7.27 -20.98
C ASP A 332 -8.84 7.86 -20.67
N THR A 333 -8.54 8.10 -19.39
CA THR A 333 -7.21 8.53 -18.94
C THR A 333 -6.14 7.48 -19.25
N LEU A 334 -6.41 6.22 -18.93
CA LEU A 334 -5.48 5.11 -19.23
C LEU A 334 -5.25 4.97 -20.74
N GLN A 335 -6.29 5.13 -21.57
CA GLN A 335 -6.17 5.08 -23.02
C GLN A 335 -5.28 6.21 -23.59
N LYS A 336 -5.31 7.41 -23.00
CA LYS A 336 -4.42 8.51 -23.38
C LYS A 336 -2.95 8.16 -23.07
N PHE A 337 -2.67 7.63 -21.90
CA PHE A 337 -1.33 7.15 -21.55
C PHE A 337 -0.83 6.05 -22.48
N MET A 338 -1.69 5.09 -22.86
CA MET A 338 -1.33 4.05 -23.83
C MET A 338 -0.92 4.59 -25.20
N LYS A 339 -1.45 5.76 -25.59
CA LYS A 339 -1.09 6.45 -26.85
C LYS A 339 0.14 7.34 -26.71
N GLY A 340 0.88 7.25 -25.61
CA GLY A 340 2.03 8.11 -25.34
C GLY A 340 1.68 9.58 -25.10
N GLN A 341 0.40 9.90 -24.94
CA GLN A 341 -0.03 11.25 -24.60
C GLN A 341 0.19 11.45 -23.11
N THR A 342 0.99 12.47 -22.76
CA THR A 342 1.05 12.94 -21.39
C THR A 342 -0.28 13.61 -21.06
N VAL A 343 -1.09 12.96 -20.28
CA VAL A 343 -2.23 13.62 -19.64
C VAL A 343 -1.66 14.61 -18.63
N ASP A 344 -2.23 15.81 -18.57
CA ASP A 344 -1.88 16.79 -17.53
C ASP A 344 -1.79 16.03 -16.19
N ARG A 345 -0.65 16.16 -15.50
CA ARG A 345 -0.12 15.26 -14.45
C ARG A 345 -1.01 15.09 -13.22
N ARG A 346 -2.22 15.59 -13.29
CA ARG A 346 -3.22 15.44 -12.26
C ARG A 346 -4.16 14.32 -12.69
N PRO A 347 -4.30 13.25 -11.88
CA PRO A 347 -5.59 12.57 -11.90
C PRO A 347 -6.60 13.70 -11.79
N ALA A 348 -7.67 13.68 -12.56
CA ALA A 348 -8.67 14.76 -12.66
C ALA A 348 -9.40 15.02 -11.32
N TYR A 349 -8.64 15.40 -10.32
CA TYR A 349 -9.06 15.81 -9.00
C TYR A 349 -8.54 17.23 -8.81
N GLU A 350 -9.42 18.19 -9.06
CA GLU A 350 -9.14 19.62 -8.90
C GLU A 350 -8.61 19.98 -7.51
N GLY A 351 -8.82 19.14 -6.49
CA GLY A 351 -8.29 19.30 -5.13
C GLY A 351 -6.76 19.30 -4.98
N ASP A 352 -6.01 18.64 -5.88
CA ASP A 352 -4.54 18.64 -5.82
C ASP A 352 -3.91 19.98 -6.29
N ALA A 353 -4.70 20.85 -6.93
CA ALA A 353 -4.23 22.19 -7.31
C ALA A 353 -4.03 23.12 -6.11
N LEU A 354 -4.81 22.94 -5.04
CA LEU A 354 -4.72 23.73 -3.80
C LEU A 354 -3.52 23.34 -2.93
N ILE A 355 -3.06 22.08 -2.98
CA ILE A 355 -1.86 21.62 -2.29
C ILE A 355 -0.62 22.35 -2.81
N ARG A 356 -0.58 22.69 -4.10
CA ARG A 356 0.53 23.45 -4.72
C ARG A 356 0.52 24.93 -4.37
N ALA A 357 -0.66 25.53 -4.17
CA ALA A 357 -0.78 26.92 -3.78
C ALA A 357 -0.28 27.16 -2.33
N ALA A 358 -0.47 26.17 -1.44
CA ALA A 358 0.00 26.22 -0.07
C ALA A 358 1.50 25.89 0.10
N ALA A 359 2.10 25.17 -0.84
CA ALA A 359 3.54 24.82 -0.84
C ALA A 359 4.42 25.87 -1.56
N GLY A 360 3.82 26.86 -2.21
CA GLY A 360 4.50 27.91 -2.98
C GLY A 360 4.31 29.33 -2.40
N ALA A 361 3.85 29.45 -1.15
CA ALA A 361 3.70 30.73 -0.44
C ALA A 361 4.65 30.79 0.76
#